data_43b69ff9e466fa1153c1319673f36c4a
#
_entry.id   43b69ff9e466fa1153c1319673f36c4a
#
_cell.length_a   1.000
_cell.length_b   1.000
_cell.length_c   1.000
_cell.angle_alpha   90.00
_cell.angle_beta   90.00
_cell.angle_gamma   90.00
#
_symmetry.space_group_name_H-M   'P 1'
#
loop_
_entity.id
_entity.type
_entity.pdbx_description
1 polymer ?
#
loop_
_entity_poly.entity_id
_entity_poly.type
_entity_poly.pdbx_seq_one_letter_code
_entity_poly.pdbx_strand_id
1 'polypeptide(L)'
;MNTKLTSTGNGRRVRVNFAKIPAVIDIPNLIEIQLDSYERFLRWELKPEDRRPDEGLESVFRSIFPITDSSETAVFEYLGYEIGIWEASGVEYEGLGGPGIVDDGGNEVFCRQKHEADECRQRGMTYVAPLRVMLRLTLYEKDEQTKEKRVSEVKEQKVYFGEVPLMTDNGTFIINGTERVVVSQMHRSPGAFFSSDKSKISAKSAFTARMIPARGSWLDFEFDSKDILYVRIDRRRKLPVSVLLRAFGLSTDDILNSFYQSEDIFYDSKRNIFYKNISELMVNQRIDEDIVLPKTGEVVLTAGRKFTRAALRKMQAAGVETLDLRDEEVVGGIIAQPVADPETGEVLFDTNSEVTAEGIAIIREKKIAKIPLLYVSGVGTDRTIRDTLTTDKCESSEDALVEIYKRLRPGDPPTKDTARNLFENLFFNPKRYDL
;
A
#
# COMPACT_ATOMS: atom_id res chain seq x y z
N MET A 1 -27.08 2.52 55.13
CA MET A 1 -26.52 3.07 53.89
C MET A 1 -25.13 2.53 53.74
N ASN A 2 -24.96 1.51 52.88
CA ASN A 2 -23.61 0.97 52.61
C ASN A 2 -22.93 1.82 51.53
N THR A 3 -22.19 2.81 51.97
CA THR A 3 -21.31 3.59 51.07
C THR A 3 -20.12 2.71 50.71
N LYS A 4 -20.17 2.10 49.52
CA LYS A 4 -18.98 1.42 49.00
C LYS A 4 -17.98 2.48 48.48
N LEU A 5 -16.90 2.62 49.19
CA LEU A 5 -15.71 3.36 48.76
C LEU A 5 -14.99 2.50 47.73
N THR A 6 -15.05 2.83 46.45
CA THR A 6 -14.18 2.23 45.42
C THR A 6 -12.98 3.13 45.26
N SER A 7 -11.82 2.64 45.70
CA SER A 7 -10.53 3.29 45.40
C SER A 7 -10.11 2.92 43.98
N THR A 8 -10.06 3.89 43.09
CA THR A 8 -9.31 3.76 41.84
C THR A 8 -7.82 3.87 42.13
N GLY A 9 -7.01 2.98 41.58
CA GLY A 9 -5.65 2.60 41.96
C GLY A 9 -4.58 3.66 42.22
N ASN A 10 -4.84 4.95 42.13
CA ASN A 10 -3.88 6.03 42.39
C ASN A 10 -4.25 6.92 43.57
N GLY A 11 -4.74 6.38 44.67
CA GLY A 11 -4.76 7.01 46.01
C GLY A 11 -5.37 8.41 46.24
N ARG A 12 -5.60 9.20 45.19
CA ARG A 12 -5.93 10.63 45.29
C ARG A 12 -7.40 11.00 45.16
N ARG A 13 -8.29 10.12 44.64
CA ARG A 13 -9.71 10.42 44.51
C ARG A 13 -10.57 9.24 44.95
N VAL A 14 -11.35 9.45 45.98
CA VAL A 14 -12.35 8.49 46.44
C VAL A 14 -13.71 8.89 45.85
N ARG A 15 -14.29 8.03 45.01
CA ARG A 15 -15.65 8.21 44.48
C ARG A 15 -16.65 7.66 45.49
N VAL A 16 -17.60 8.48 45.87
CA VAL A 16 -18.73 8.09 46.70
C VAL A 16 -19.95 7.88 45.82
N ASN A 17 -20.50 6.68 45.85
CA ASN A 17 -21.69 6.34 45.07
C ASN A 17 -22.95 6.56 45.90
N PHE A 18 -23.79 7.52 45.53
CA PHE A 18 -25.06 7.82 46.15
C PHE A 18 -26.27 7.14 45.47
N ALA A 19 -26.05 6.30 44.48
CA ALA A 19 -27.09 5.60 43.77
C ALA A 19 -27.81 4.58 44.68
N LYS A 20 -29.11 4.43 44.52
CA LYS A 20 -29.92 3.44 45.24
C LYS A 20 -29.72 2.03 44.69
N ILE A 21 -29.32 1.93 43.43
CA ILE A 21 -29.06 0.65 42.72
C ILE A 21 -27.56 0.43 42.69
N PRO A 22 -27.05 -0.77 43.04
CA PRO A 22 -25.62 -1.06 42.95
C PRO A 22 -25.18 -0.98 41.49
N ALA A 23 -24.00 -0.41 41.25
CA ALA A 23 -23.40 -0.37 39.90
C ALA A 23 -23.05 -1.79 39.46
N VAL A 24 -23.48 -2.15 38.27
CA VAL A 24 -23.21 -3.46 37.65
C VAL A 24 -21.81 -3.45 36.99
N ILE A 25 -21.39 -2.30 36.49
CA ILE A 25 -20.09 -2.10 35.80
C ILE A 25 -19.49 -0.81 36.37
N ASP A 26 -18.16 -0.84 36.61
CA ASP A 26 -17.45 0.36 37.02
C ASP A 26 -17.34 1.33 35.82
N ILE A 27 -17.28 2.63 36.12
CA ILE A 27 -17.12 3.66 35.11
C ILE A 27 -15.70 3.52 34.50
N PRO A 28 -15.57 3.32 33.18
CA PRO A 28 -14.28 3.21 32.55
C PRO A 28 -13.47 4.51 32.72
N ASN A 29 -12.14 4.37 32.80
CA ASN A 29 -11.25 5.52 32.80
C ASN A 29 -11.19 6.11 31.38
N LEU A 30 -11.78 7.29 31.17
CA LEU A 30 -11.88 7.92 29.87
C LEU A 30 -10.54 8.40 29.27
N ILE A 31 -9.51 8.51 30.11
CA ILE A 31 -8.15 8.92 29.68
C ILE A 31 -7.15 7.75 29.67
N GLU A 32 -7.60 6.52 29.93
CA GLU A 32 -6.77 5.31 29.97
C GLU A 32 -6.02 5.11 28.65
N ILE A 33 -6.68 5.31 27.51
CA ILE A 33 -6.06 5.17 26.18
C ILE A 33 -4.85 6.10 26.01
N GLN A 34 -4.94 7.33 26.52
CA GLN A 34 -3.83 8.30 26.40
C GLN A 34 -2.69 7.92 27.35
N LEU A 35 -3.00 7.57 28.57
CA LEU A 35 -1.99 7.15 29.57
C LEU A 35 -1.25 5.90 29.10
N ASP A 36 -1.98 4.84 28.75
CA ASP A 36 -1.41 3.57 28.30
C ASP A 36 -0.59 3.72 27.00
N SER A 37 -1.06 4.54 26.07
CA SER A 37 -0.37 4.75 24.81
C SER A 37 0.97 5.44 25.02
N TYR A 38 1.02 6.43 25.90
CA TYR A 38 2.24 7.17 26.19
C TYR A 38 3.21 6.36 27.05
N GLU A 39 2.70 5.63 28.03
CA GLU A 39 3.49 4.69 28.83
C GLU A 39 4.11 3.61 27.94
N ARG A 40 3.34 3.00 27.04
CA ARG A 40 3.86 2.05 26.06
C ARG A 40 4.87 2.65 25.11
N PHE A 41 4.73 3.92 24.75
CA PHE A 41 5.70 4.61 23.91
C PHE A 41 7.03 4.80 24.62
N LEU A 42 7.03 5.29 25.86
CA LEU A 42 8.25 5.59 26.60
C LEU A 42 8.89 4.35 27.26
N ARG A 43 8.08 3.43 27.79
CA ARG A 43 8.56 2.25 28.54
C ARG A 43 9.71 2.57 29.52
N TRP A 44 9.64 3.75 30.13
CA TRP A 44 10.73 4.31 30.92
C TRP A 44 10.97 3.56 32.24
N GLU A 45 9.94 2.89 32.75
CA GLU A 45 9.99 2.09 33.98
C GLU A 45 10.73 0.76 33.81
N LEU A 46 10.88 0.28 32.56
CA LEU A 46 11.52 -0.99 32.27
C LEU A 46 13.02 -0.80 32.00
N LYS A 47 13.83 -1.75 32.48
CA LYS A 47 15.25 -1.83 32.09
C LYS A 47 15.35 -2.02 30.55
N PRO A 48 16.42 -1.55 29.90
CA PRO A 48 16.62 -1.72 28.45
C PRO A 48 16.50 -3.18 27.97
N GLU A 49 16.90 -4.13 28.83
CA GLU A 49 16.86 -5.58 28.53
C GLU A 49 15.44 -6.17 28.52
N ASP A 50 14.53 -5.58 29.31
CA ASP A 50 13.15 -6.06 29.47
C ASP A 50 12.18 -5.41 28.47
N ARG A 51 12.66 -4.44 27.67
CA ARG A 51 11.83 -3.75 26.68
C ARG A 51 11.65 -4.58 25.43
N ARG A 52 10.42 -4.59 24.90
CA ARG A 52 10.13 -5.27 23.65
C ARG A 52 10.74 -4.51 22.47
N PRO A 53 11.45 -5.20 21.56
CA PRO A 53 12.16 -4.56 20.45
C PRO A 53 11.21 -3.96 19.38
N ASP A 54 9.95 -4.36 19.38
CA ASP A 54 8.92 -4.00 18.40
C ASP A 54 7.95 -2.90 18.89
N GLU A 55 8.12 -2.41 20.13
CA GLU A 55 7.24 -1.41 20.72
C GLU A 55 7.91 -0.06 20.97
N GLY A 56 7.12 1.02 20.79
CA GLY A 56 7.45 2.36 21.24
C GLY A 56 8.77 2.92 20.73
N LEU A 57 9.48 3.63 21.61
CA LEU A 57 10.74 4.30 21.29
C LEU A 57 11.87 3.31 20.97
N GLU A 58 11.82 2.11 21.56
CA GLU A 58 12.78 1.04 21.30
C GLU A 58 12.75 0.61 19.83
N SER A 59 11.55 0.40 19.26
CA SER A 59 11.41 0.00 17.86
C SER A 59 11.92 1.06 16.89
N VAL A 60 11.75 2.35 17.25
CA VAL A 60 12.25 3.46 16.43
C VAL A 60 13.78 3.48 16.40
N PHE A 61 14.44 3.34 17.55
CA PHE A 61 15.89 3.27 17.57
C PHE A 61 16.42 2.05 16.81
N ARG A 62 15.84 0.87 17.01
CA ARG A 62 16.25 -0.35 16.30
C ARG A 62 16.00 -0.30 14.79
N SER A 63 15.04 0.47 14.31
CA SER A 63 14.80 0.66 12.89
C SER A 63 15.86 1.53 12.19
N ILE A 64 16.56 2.39 12.97
CA ILE A 64 17.57 3.30 12.43
C ILE A 64 18.97 2.71 12.57
N PHE A 65 19.25 2.05 13.71
CA PHE A 65 20.51 1.43 13.99
C PHE A 65 20.51 -0.06 13.59
N PRO A 66 21.67 -0.62 13.19
CA PRO A 66 23.00 -0.02 13.14
C PRO A 66 23.20 0.91 11.94
N ILE A 67 23.99 1.98 12.12
CA ILE A 67 24.41 2.87 11.06
C ILE A 67 25.85 2.50 10.69
N THR A 68 26.07 2.18 9.41
CA THR A 68 27.37 1.81 8.89
C THR A 68 27.88 2.91 7.96
N ASP A 69 29.16 3.24 8.05
CA ASP A 69 29.83 4.15 7.13
C ASP A 69 29.89 3.58 5.69
N SER A 70 30.01 4.45 4.68
CA SER A 70 30.12 4.07 3.27
C SER A 70 31.33 3.17 2.95
N SER A 71 32.42 3.30 3.74
CA SER A 71 33.61 2.45 3.66
C SER A 71 33.52 1.18 4.48
N GLU A 72 32.46 1.02 5.24
CA GLU A 72 32.23 -0.10 6.17
C GLU A 72 33.36 -0.28 7.23
N THR A 73 34.04 0.82 7.57
CA THR A 73 35.10 0.84 8.57
C THR A 73 34.61 1.25 9.96
N ALA A 74 33.43 1.84 10.06
CA ALA A 74 32.81 2.24 11.30
C ALA A 74 31.36 1.76 11.36
N VAL A 75 30.98 1.15 12.48
CA VAL A 75 29.60 0.72 12.76
C VAL A 75 29.15 1.35 14.06
N PHE A 76 28.01 2.01 14.00
CA PHE A 76 27.39 2.69 15.13
C PHE A 76 26.16 1.91 15.56
N GLU A 77 26.22 1.31 16.75
CA GLU A 77 25.20 0.41 17.28
C GLU A 77 24.45 1.05 18.44
N TYR A 78 23.17 0.75 18.53
CA TYR A 78 22.30 1.12 19.64
C TYR A 78 22.26 -0.01 20.67
N LEU A 79 22.47 0.31 21.94
CA LEU A 79 22.43 -0.64 23.04
C LEU A 79 21.19 -0.50 23.92
N GLY A 80 20.66 0.72 24.04
CA GLY A 80 19.50 1.00 24.86
C GLY A 80 19.31 2.49 25.14
N TYR A 81 18.20 2.87 25.74
CA TYR A 81 17.98 4.24 26.21
C TYR A 81 17.56 4.26 27.67
N GLU A 82 17.79 5.39 28.32
CA GLU A 82 17.36 5.72 29.67
C GLU A 82 16.61 7.05 29.65
N ILE A 83 15.49 7.12 30.37
CA ILE A 83 14.73 8.37 30.56
C ILE A 83 14.79 8.74 32.01
N GLY A 84 15.12 9.99 32.29
CA GLY A 84 15.29 10.48 33.64
C GLY A 84 16.75 10.40 34.13
N ILE A 85 16.94 10.63 35.41
CA ILE A 85 18.24 10.56 36.10
C ILE A 85 18.21 9.32 36.97
N TRP A 86 19.00 8.31 36.61
CA TRP A 86 19.20 7.12 37.42
C TRP A 86 20.39 7.39 38.35
N GLU A 87 20.11 7.52 39.63
CA GLU A 87 21.16 7.62 40.63
C GLU A 87 21.21 6.31 41.44
N ALA A 88 22.42 5.77 41.59
CA ALA A 88 22.61 4.61 42.43
C ALA A 88 22.29 5.01 43.90
N SER A 89 21.63 4.12 44.62
CA SER A 89 21.21 4.34 46.00
C SER A 89 22.37 4.75 46.91
N GLY A 90 22.20 5.86 47.54
CA GLY A 90 23.18 6.42 48.51
C GLY A 90 22.95 7.88 48.87
N VAL A 91 22.01 8.52 48.22
CA VAL A 91 21.61 9.91 48.52
C VAL A 91 20.15 9.91 48.95
N GLU A 92 19.91 10.18 50.24
CA GLU A 92 18.58 10.44 50.78
C GLU A 92 18.02 11.71 50.15
N TYR A 93 16.97 11.55 49.35
CA TYR A 93 16.14 12.65 48.87
C TYR A 93 14.76 12.55 49.52
N GLU A 94 14.51 13.39 50.48
CA GLU A 94 13.16 13.57 51.05
C GLU A 94 12.19 14.12 49.99
N GLY A 95 11.13 13.38 49.71
CA GLY A 95 9.88 13.93 49.19
C GLY A 95 9.49 13.65 47.77
N LEU A 96 10.11 12.75 47.00
CA LEU A 96 9.73 12.48 45.59
C LEU A 96 9.50 10.97 45.36
N GLY A 97 8.23 10.55 45.53
CA GLY A 97 7.81 9.18 45.24
C GLY A 97 7.60 8.99 43.75
N GLY A 98 8.63 8.55 43.04
CA GLY A 98 8.45 7.87 41.73
C GLY A 98 8.44 6.35 41.96
N PRO A 99 7.97 5.54 40.98
CA PRO A 99 8.04 4.10 41.10
C PRO A 99 9.50 3.66 41.28
N GLY A 100 9.81 3.02 42.41
CA GLY A 100 11.15 2.50 42.70
C GLY A 100 11.40 1.27 41.83
N ILE A 101 12.50 1.33 41.06
CA ILE A 101 13.04 0.18 40.35
C ILE A 101 14.22 -0.34 41.20
N VAL A 102 14.27 -1.62 41.42
CA VAL A 102 15.32 -2.27 42.21
C VAL A 102 16.41 -2.73 41.25
N ASP A 103 17.66 -2.38 41.53
CA ASP A 103 18.84 -2.85 40.79
C ASP A 103 19.15 -4.34 41.08
N ASP A 104 20.11 -4.92 40.35
CA ASP A 104 20.50 -6.32 40.54
C ASP A 104 21.13 -6.59 41.91
N GLY A 105 21.46 -5.56 42.66
CA GLY A 105 21.96 -5.62 44.05
C GLY A 105 20.86 -5.50 45.10
N GLY A 106 19.61 -5.32 44.73
CA GLY A 106 18.49 -5.12 45.63
C GLY A 106 18.33 -3.69 46.13
N ASN A 107 19.06 -2.71 45.56
CA ASN A 107 18.95 -1.31 45.92
C ASN A 107 17.88 -0.63 45.06
N GLU A 108 17.07 0.22 45.66
CA GLU A 108 16.08 1.01 44.93
C GLU A 108 16.78 2.07 44.07
N VAL A 109 16.51 2.01 42.74
CA VAL A 109 16.97 3.00 41.78
C VAL A 109 15.77 3.86 41.38
N PHE A 110 15.85 5.15 41.70
CA PHE A 110 14.73 6.06 41.39
C PHE A 110 14.96 6.79 40.07
N CYS A 111 13.93 6.82 39.25
CA CYS A 111 13.90 7.70 38.08
C CYS A 111 13.55 9.12 38.54
N ARG A 112 14.54 10.01 38.54
CA ARG A 112 14.35 11.37 39.02
C ARG A 112 14.07 12.35 37.89
N GLN A 113 12.96 13.02 38.01
CA GLN A 113 12.62 14.20 37.21
C GLN A 113 13.31 15.42 37.81
N LYS A 114 13.76 16.36 37.00
CA LYS A 114 14.44 17.55 37.44
C LYS A 114 13.58 18.46 38.32
N HIS A 115 12.28 18.55 37.97
CA HIS A 115 11.28 19.37 38.65
C HIS A 115 9.94 18.64 38.73
N GLU A 116 9.19 18.92 39.79
CA GLU A 116 7.83 18.41 39.90
C GLU A 116 6.84 19.12 38.98
N ALA A 117 5.70 18.47 38.72
CA ALA A 117 4.67 19.00 37.83
C ALA A 117 4.12 20.35 38.33
N ASP A 118 3.89 20.47 39.65
CA ASP A 118 3.37 21.71 40.25
C ASP A 118 4.42 22.83 40.26
N GLU A 119 5.67 22.49 40.44
CA GLU A 119 6.78 23.43 40.34
C GLU A 119 6.92 23.98 38.90
N CYS A 120 6.81 23.10 37.90
CA CYS A 120 6.82 23.49 36.49
C CYS A 120 5.66 24.44 36.14
N ARG A 121 4.48 24.22 36.69
CA ARG A 121 3.33 25.15 36.50
C ARG A 121 3.60 26.52 37.09
N GLN A 122 4.12 26.57 38.32
CA GLN A 122 4.37 27.82 39.03
C GLN A 122 5.52 28.64 38.42
N ARG A 123 6.57 27.95 37.98
CA ARG A 123 7.77 28.59 37.42
C ARG A 123 7.71 28.83 35.91
N GLY A 124 6.63 28.41 35.22
CA GLY A 124 6.53 28.54 33.78
C GLY A 124 7.47 27.62 32.99
N MET A 125 7.80 26.45 33.54
CA MET A 125 8.74 25.51 32.96
C MET A 125 7.99 24.36 32.27
N THR A 126 8.72 23.59 31.46
CA THR A 126 8.23 22.38 30.84
C THR A 126 8.54 21.17 31.72
N TYR A 127 7.54 20.31 31.93
CA TYR A 127 7.70 19.07 32.67
C TYR A 127 8.31 18.00 31.78
N VAL A 128 9.64 17.78 31.92
CA VAL A 128 10.44 16.93 31.03
C VAL A 128 11.39 16.04 31.84
N ALA A 129 11.80 14.97 31.19
CA ALA A 129 12.90 14.13 31.63
C ALA A 129 13.99 14.05 30.56
N PRO A 130 15.28 14.00 30.94
CA PRO A 130 16.36 13.83 29.98
C PRO A 130 16.35 12.42 29.41
N LEU A 131 16.50 12.35 28.08
CA LEU A 131 16.68 11.10 27.34
C LEU A 131 18.17 10.92 27.05
N ARG A 132 18.73 9.79 27.50
CA ARG A 132 20.09 9.37 27.21
C ARG A 132 20.06 8.07 26.45
N VAL A 133 20.91 7.95 25.43
CA VAL A 133 21.01 6.77 24.59
C VAL A 133 22.39 6.16 24.78
N MET A 134 22.44 4.86 25.03
CA MET A 134 23.68 4.09 25.05
C MET A 134 24.04 3.66 23.63
N LEU A 135 25.18 4.13 23.16
CA LEU A 135 25.67 3.88 21.84
C LEU A 135 27.05 3.23 21.89
N ARG A 136 27.29 2.31 20.95
CA ARG A 136 28.59 1.66 20.75
C ARG A 136 29.08 2.02 19.36
N LEU A 137 30.31 2.52 19.30
CA LEU A 137 31.03 2.73 18.05
C LEU A 137 32.10 1.65 17.94
N THR A 138 32.00 0.84 16.89
CA THR A 138 32.99 -0.19 16.55
C THR A 138 33.76 0.25 15.35
N LEU A 139 35.08 0.40 15.46
CA LEU A 139 35.97 0.73 14.35
C LEU A 139 36.67 -0.54 13.86
N TYR A 140 36.68 -0.71 12.53
CA TYR A 140 37.32 -1.83 11.88
C TYR A 140 38.50 -1.36 11.02
N GLU A 141 39.60 -2.08 11.11
CA GLU A 141 40.73 -1.98 10.19
C GLU A 141 40.60 -3.08 9.15
N LYS A 142 40.72 -2.69 7.85
CA LYS A 142 40.79 -3.64 6.74
C LYS A 142 42.23 -4.00 6.48
N ASP A 143 42.56 -5.27 6.59
CA ASP A 143 43.88 -5.77 6.18
C ASP A 143 43.95 -5.68 4.65
N GLU A 144 45.00 -5.00 4.12
CA GLU A 144 45.15 -4.78 2.69
C GLU A 144 45.41 -6.08 1.90
N GLN A 145 45.94 -7.13 2.55
CA GLN A 145 46.27 -8.39 1.94
C GLN A 145 45.16 -9.42 1.97
N THR A 146 44.45 -9.54 3.10
CA THR A 146 43.43 -10.58 3.30
C THR A 146 42.00 -10.06 3.11
N LYS A 147 41.79 -8.74 3.04
CA LYS A 147 40.46 -8.07 3.06
C LYS A 147 39.60 -8.42 4.29
N GLU A 148 40.16 -9.07 5.28
CA GLU A 148 39.46 -9.36 6.53
C GLU A 148 39.34 -8.10 7.37
N LYS A 149 38.16 -7.93 8.01
CA LYS A 149 37.88 -6.83 8.92
C LYS A 149 38.28 -7.27 10.32
N ARG A 150 39.17 -6.51 10.97
CA ARG A 150 39.52 -6.69 12.39
C ARG A 150 38.99 -5.52 13.19
N VAL A 151 38.46 -5.80 14.37
CA VAL A 151 38.02 -4.76 15.30
C VAL A 151 39.28 -4.04 15.80
N SER A 152 39.37 -2.74 15.53
CA SER A 152 40.48 -1.89 15.98
C SER A 152 40.16 -1.29 17.35
N GLU A 153 38.98 -0.69 17.49
CA GLU A 153 38.56 -0.02 18.71
C GLU A 153 37.06 -0.15 18.93
N VAL A 154 36.63 -0.30 20.19
CA VAL A 154 35.23 -0.27 20.61
C VAL A 154 35.05 0.80 21.66
N LYS A 155 34.15 1.76 21.41
CA LYS A 155 33.79 2.83 22.36
C LYS A 155 32.34 2.77 22.70
N GLU A 156 32.02 2.68 23.99
CA GLU A 156 30.65 2.76 24.49
C GLU A 156 30.46 4.06 25.27
N GLN A 157 29.40 4.78 25.00
CA GLN A 157 29.13 6.03 25.71
C GLN A 157 27.61 6.26 25.81
N LYS A 158 27.20 6.78 26.99
CA LYS A 158 25.86 7.35 27.18
C LYS A 158 25.86 8.77 26.62
N VAL A 159 25.05 8.97 25.56
CA VAL A 159 24.94 10.26 24.89
C VAL A 159 23.62 10.91 25.29
N TYR A 160 23.68 12.16 25.69
CA TYR A 160 22.49 12.97 25.91
C TYR A 160 21.81 13.23 24.52
N PHE A 161 20.58 12.75 24.39
CA PHE A 161 19.85 12.85 23.13
C PHE A 161 18.88 14.03 23.12
N GLY A 162 18.32 14.39 24.25
CA GLY A 162 17.38 15.49 24.38
C GLY A 162 16.52 15.37 25.65
N GLU A 163 15.46 16.15 25.70
CA GLU A 163 14.46 16.10 26.76
C GLU A 163 13.12 15.61 26.19
N VAL A 164 12.47 14.70 26.91
CA VAL A 164 11.17 14.18 26.55
C VAL A 164 10.14 14.74 27.52
N PRO A 165 9.04 15.36 27.05
CA PRO A 165 7.97 15.80 27.93
C PRO A 165 7.31 14.61 28.60
N LEU A 166 7.00 14.75 29.89
CA LEU A 166 6.33 13.72 30.66
C LEU A 166 4.83 14.00 30.74
N MET A 167 4.04 12.95 30.75
CA MET A 167 2.60 13.03 30.96
C MET A 167 2.31 13.01 32.46
N THR A 168 1.38 13.86 32.90
CA THR A 168 0.89 13.85 34.28
C THR A 168 -0.13 12.73 34.48
N ASP A 169 -0.45 12.39 35.74
CA ASP A 169 -1.49 11.41 36.08
C ASP A 169 -2.88 11.75 35.50
N ASN A 170 -3.10 13.01 35.14
CA ASN A 170 -4.34 13.49 34.53
C ASN A 170 -4.32 13.36 32.99
N GLY A 171 -3.29 12.80 32.37
CA GLY A 171 -3.16 12.68 30.92
C GLY A 171 -2.81 13.99 30.22
N THR A 172 -2.21 14.95 30.93
CA THR A 172 -1.84 16.27 30.42
C THR A 172 -0.33 16.42 30.33
N PHE A 173 0.13 17.35 29.48
CA PHE A 173 1.52 17.79 29.41
C PHE A 173 1.63 19.23 29.92
N ILE A 174 2.70 19.53 30.64
CA ILE A 174 2.98 20.89 31.09
C ILE A 174 4.10 21.44 30.19
N ILE A 175 3.75 22.42 29.35
CA ILE A 175 4.67 23.06 28.42
C ILE A 175 4.72 24.56 28.73
N ASN A 176 5.91 25.05 29.12
CA ASN A 176 6.11 26.45 29.54
C ASN A 176 5.08 26.87 30.63
N GLY A 177 4.84 26.00 31.60
CA GLY A 177 3.88 26.23 32.69
C GLY A 177 2.41 26.09 32.32
N THR A 178 2.10 25.91 31.04
CA THR A 178 0.71 25.75 30.54
C THR A 178 0.39 24.28 30.41
N GLU A 179 -0.72 23.86 31.01
CA GLU A 179 -1.22 22.50 30.89
C GLU A 179 -1.92 22.29 29.55
N ARG A 180 -1.49 21.27 28.80
CA ARG A 180 -1.95 20.95 27.46
C ARG A 180 -2.35 19.49 27.37
N VAL A 181 -3.33 19.19 26.51
CA VAL A 181 -3.80 17.84 26.22
C VAL A 181 -3.67 17.56 24.72
N VAL A 182 -3.22 16.35 24.40
CA VAL A 182 -3.26 15.87 23.04
C VAL A 182 -4.66 15.37 22.74
N VAL A 183 -5.34 16.01 21.81
CA VAL A 183 -6.68 15.64 21.39
C VAL A 183 -6.59 14.66 20.21
N SER A 184 -7.28 13.53 20.35
CA SER A 184 -7.38 12.54 19.25
C SER A 184 -8.05 13.19 18.03
N GLN A 185 -7.40 13.08 16.87
CA GLN A 185 -7.92 13.59 15.62
C GLN A 185 -8.32 12.45 14.71
N MET A 186 -9.56 12.49 14.21
CA MET A 186 -10.00 11.53 13.20
C MET A 186 -9.44 11.90 11.84
N HIS A 187 -8.86 10.92 11.15
CA HIS A 187 -8.43 11.05 9.77
C HIS A 187 -8.86 9.79 9.00
N ARG A 188 -8.82 9.86 7.68
CA ARG A 188 -9.02 8.67 6.87
C ARG A 188 -7.86 7.71 7.09
N SER A 189 -8.18 6.45 7.36
CA SER A 189 -7.15 5.40 7.48
C SER A 189 -6.43 5.20 6.15
N PRO A 190 -5.17 4.78 6.16
CA PRO A 190 -4.52 4.28 4.95
C PRO A 190 -5.30 3.10 4.36
N GLY A 191 -5.32 3.00 3.03
CA GLY A 191 -6.00 1.93 2.32
C GLY A 191 -6.65 2.37 1.01
N ALA A 192 -7.37 1.45 0.37
CA ALA A 192 -8.12 1.69 -0.86
C ALA A 192 -9.60 1.88 -0.55
N PHE A 193 -10.17 2.97 -1.06
CA PHE A 193 -11.57 3.34 -0.88
C PHE A 193 -12.26 3.38 -2.23
N PHE A 194 -13.42 2.74 -2.33
CA PHE A 194 -14.23 2.71 -3.52
C PHE A 194 -15.54 3.44 -3.25
N SER A 195 -15.95 4.30 -4.20
CA SER A 195 -17.23 5.00 -4.13
C SER A 195 -17.91 5.01 -5.49
N SER A 196 -19.23 5.13 -5.48
CA SER A 196 -20.03 5.30 -6.68
C SER A 196 -20.94 6.50 -6.50
N ASP A 197 -20.77 7.51 -7.33
CA ASP A 197 -21.63 8.67 -7.35
C ASP A 197 -22.63 8.54 -8.51
N LYS A 198 -23.92 8.63 -8.20
CA LYS A 198 -24.95 8.72 -9.23
C LYS A 198 -24.89 10.12 -9.82
N SER A 199 -24.45 10.22 -11.06
CA SER A 199 -24.49 11.49 -11.77
C SER A 199 -25.94 11.99 -11.89
N LYS A 200 -26.16 13.25 -11.57
CA LYS A 200 -27.48 13.89 -11.77
C LYS A 200 -27.83 14.10 -13.25
N ILE A 201 -26.85 14.00 -14.13
CA ILE A 201 -26.95 14.31 -15.55
C ILE A 201 -27.00 13.03 -16.42
N SER A 202 -26.37 11.94 -16.00
CA SER A 202 -26.37 10.67 -16.74
C SER A 202 -26.88 9.53 -15.86
N ALA A 203 -27.57 8.57 -16.48
CA ALA A 203 -28.04 7.37 -15.80
C ALA A 203 -26.90 6.43 -15.34
N LYS A 204 -25.66 6.69 -15.79
CA LYS A 204 -24.48 5.92 -15.42
C LYS A 204 -23.94 6.38 -14.06
N SER A 205 -23.64 5.41 -13.21
CA SER A 205 -22.90 5.66 -11.98
C SER A 205 -21.43 5.93 -12.30
N ALA A 206 -20.87 7.03 -11.80
CA ALA A 206 -19.46 7.30 -11.88
C ALA A 206 -18.77 6.54 -10.71
N PHE A 207 -17.91 5.58 -11.04
CA PHE A 207 -17.12 4.87 -10.07
C PHE A 207 -15.80 5.59 -9.84
N THR A 208 -15.40 5.71 -8.59
CA THR A 208 -14.12 6.28 -8.19
C THR A 208 -13.43 5.37 -7.20
N ALA A 209 -12.11 5.31 -7.29
CA ALA A 209 -11.28 4.63 -6.31
C ALA A 209 -10.20 5.59 -5.81
N ARG A 210 -9.90 5.54 -4.53
CA ARG A 210 -8.88 6.38 -3.92
C ARG A 210 -7.94 5.51 -3.09
N MET A 211 -6.65 5.59 -3.37
CA MET A 211 -5.60 4.98 -2.57
C MET A 211 -4.99 6.06 -1.67
N ILE A 212 -5.03 5.81 -0.37
CA ILE A 212 -4.49 6.69 0.65
C ILE A 212 -3.36 5.95 1.35
N PRO A 213 -2.10 6.38 1.19
CA PRO A 213 -0.97 5.82 1.93
C PRO A 213 -0.95 6.34 3.37
N ALA A 214 -0.20 5.70 4.27
CA ALA A 214 0.04 6.22 5.60
C ALA A 214 0.84 7.53 5.53
N ARG A 215 1.81 7.58 4.63
CA ARG A 215 2.60 8.77 4.32
C ARG A 215 2.91 8.81 2.84
N GLY A 216 2.40 9.82 2.13
CA GLY A 216 2.62 9.94 0.68
C GLY A 216 1.50 10.65 -0.06
N SER A 217 1.61 10.66 -1.37
CA SER A 217 0.64 11.28 -2.26
C SER A 217 -0.56 10.39 -2.49
N TRP A 218 -1.74 10.96 -2.48
CA TRP A 218 -2.97 10.23 -2.79
C TRP A 218 -3.07 9.94 -4.27
N LEU A 219 -3.60 8.75 -4.61
CA LEU A 219 -3.98 8.37 -5.95
C LEU A 219 -5.50 8.29 -6.04
N ASP A 220 -6.07 9.11 -6.91
CA ASP A 220 -7.51 9.11 -7.21
C ASP A 220 -7.72 8.54 -8.61
N PHE A 221 -8.47 7.47 -8.72
CA PHE A 221 -8.89 6.86 -9.99
C PHE A 221 -10.32 7.24 -10.28
N GLU A 222 -10.60 7.72 -11.48
CA GLU A 222 -11.94 8.15 -11.90
C GLU A 222 -12.25 7.73 -13.35
N PHE A 223 -13.48 7.30 -13.58
CA PHE A 223 -13.97 7.06 -14.93
C PHE A 223 -14.54 8.34 -15.52
N ASP A 224 -14.29 8.55 -16.80
CA ASP A 224 -14.91 9.63 -17.57
C ASP A 224 -16.27 9.19 -18.14
N SER A 225 -17.04 10.13 -18.68
CA SER A 225 -18.31 9.87 -19.39
C SER A 225 -18.16 8.93 -20.58
N LYS A 226 -16.96 8.79 -21.14
CA LYS A 226 -16.59 7.89 -22.22
C LYS A 226 -16.05 6.53 -21.74
N ASP A 227 -16.16 6.23 -20.44
CA ASP A 227 -15.62 5.04 -19.79
C ASP A 227 -14.08 4.91 -19.88
N ILE A 228 -13.37 6.04 -20.03
CA ILE A 228 -11.90 6.07 -19.98
C ILE A 228 -11.46 6.24 -18.53
N LEU A 229 -10.49 5.44 -18.10
CA LEU A 229 -9.97 5.47 -16.74
C LEU A 229 -8.81 6.46 -16.62
N TYR A 230 -8.98 7.41 -15.72
CA TYR A 230 -7.98 8.42 -15.39
C TYR A 230 -7.46 8.25 -13.98
N VAL A 231 -6.24 8.71 -13.75
CA VAL A 231 -5.61 8.83 -12.44
C VAL A 231 -5.23 10.27 -12.15
N ARG A 232 -5.40 10.70 -10.91
CA ARG A 232 -4.85 11.96 -10.37
C ARG A 232 -3.85 11.63 -9.27
N ILE A 233 -2.68 12.16 -9.39
CA ILE A 233 -1.65 12.08 -8.37
C ILE A 233 -1.69 13.39 -7.57
N ASP A 234 -1.87 13.27 -6.26
CA ASP A 234 -1.91 14.41 -5.33
C ASP A 234 -2.89 15.52 -5.77
N ARG A 235 -4.08 15.13 -6.21
CA ARG A 235 -5.17 16.02 -6.69
C ARG A 235 -4.78 16.93 -7.86
N ARG A 236 -3.68 16.62 -8.58
CA ARG A 236 -3.27 17.35 -9.77
C ARG A 236 -4.16 17.03 -10.97
N ARG A 237 -3.81 17.53 -12.16
CA ARG A 237 -4.56 17.27 -13.39
C ARG A 237 -4.57 15.79 -13.71
N LYS A 238 -5.71 15.26 -14.16
CA LYS A 238 -5.89 13.87 -14.52
C LYS A 238 -5.00 13.44 -15.69
N LEU A 239 -4.54 12.20 -15.64
CA LEU A 239 -3.78 11.50 -16.65
C LEU A 239 -4.52 10.19 -16.99
N PRO A 240 -4.45 9.65 -18.22
CA PRO A 240 -4.85 8.27 -18.46
C PRO A 240 -4.10 7.32 -17.52
N VAL A 241 -4.78 6.32 -16.98
CA VAL A 241 -4.13 5.37 -16.05
C VAL A 241 -3.00 4.60 -16.73
N SER A 242 -3.07 4.38 -18.04
CA SER A 242 -2.03 3.75 -18.85
C SER A 242 -0.68 4.44 -18.71
N VAL A 243 -0.65 5.78 -18.62
CA VAL A 243 0.58 6.56 -18.40
C VAL A 243 1.24 6.18 -17.07
N LEU A 244 0.45 6.01 -16.00
CA LEU A 244 0.98 5.56 -14.71
C LEU A 244 1.50 4.14 -14.78
N LEU A 245 0.76 3.22 -15.41
CA LEU A 245 1.17 1.83 -15.56
C LEU A 245 2.45 1.69 -16.40
N ARG A 246 2.58 2.48 -17.48
CA ARG A 246 3.83 2.53 -18.27
C ARG A 246 5.00 3.10 -17.47
N ALA A 247 4.77 4.08 -16.61
CA ALA A 247 5.80 4.62 -15.74
C ALA A 247 6.31 3.59 -14.73
N PHE A 248 5.48 2.63 -14.32
CA PHE A 248 5.90 1.45 -13.54
C PHE A 248 6.65 0.40 -14.37
N GLY A 249 6.82 0.60 -15.67
CA GLY A 249 7.57 -0.28 -16.54
C GLY A 249 6.74 -1.34 -17.26
N LEU A 250 5.41 -1.28 -17.17
CA LEU A 250 4.54 -2.21 -17.88
C LEU A 250 4.42 -1.85 -19.36
N SER A 251 4.62 -2.82 -20.23
CA SER A 251 4.38 -2.69 -21.67
C SER A 251 2.88 -2.71 -21.99
N THR A 252 2.48 -2.39 -23.22
CA THR A 252 1.10 -2.51 -23.67
C THR A 252 0.59 -3.94 -23.51
N ASP A 253 1.41 -4.91 -23.85
CA ASP A 253 1.08 -6.34 -23.76
C ASP A 253 0.90 -6.76 -22.29
N ASP A 254 1.78 -6.30 -21.39
CA ASP A 254 1.65 -6.60 -19.96
C ASP A 254 0.35 -6.02 -19.37
N ILE A 255 0.01 -4.79 -19.73
CA ILE A 255 -1.22 -4.14 -19.29
C ILE A 255 -2.43 -4.93 -19.79
N LEU A 256 -2.50 -5.23 -21.10
CA LEU A 256 -3.62 -5.97 -21.65
C LEU A 256 -3.76 -7.37 -21.05
N ASN A 257 -2.65 -8.11 -20.90
CA ASN A 257 -2.65 -9.44 -20.31
C ASN A 257 -3.03 -9.44 -18.80
N SER A 258 -2.80 -8.33 -18.10
CA SER A 258 -3.18 -8.20 -16.69
C SER A 258 -4.69 -8.01 -16.50
N PHE A 259 -5.35 -7.35 -17.45
CA PHE A 259 -6.78 -7.03 -17.34
C PHE A 259 -7.70 -7.91 -18.20
N TYR A 260 -7.17 -8.50 -19.28
CA TYR A 260 -7.94 -9.30 -20.22
C TYR A 260 -7.38 -10.72 -20.33
N GLN A 261 -8.28 -11.64 -20.60
CA GLN A 261 -7.91 -12.98 -21.05
C GLN A 261 -7.85 -12.96 -22.58
N SER A 262 -6.97 -13.76 -23.16
CA SER A 262 -6.86 -13.93 -24.60
C SER A 262 -7.55 -15.22 -25.05
N GLU A 263 -8.20 -15.17 -26.18
CA GLU A 263 -8.80 -16.32 -26.89
C GLU A 263 -8.11 -16.46 -28.23
N ASP A 264 -7.63 -17.67 -28.53
CA ASP A 264 -6.99 -17.94 -29.82
C ASP A 264 -8.05 -18.30 -30.86
N ILE A 265 -8.07 -17.54 -31.96
CA ILE A 265 -8.86 -17.84 -33.14
C ILE A 265 -7.93 -18.44 -34.19
N PHE A 266 -8.38 -19.53 -34.81
CA PHE A 266 -7.62 -20.25 -35.80
C PHE A 266 -8.29 -20.09 -37.19
N TYR A 267 -7.48 -20.06 -38.22
CA TYR A 267 -7.97 -20.04 -39.59
C TYR A 267 -7.58 -21.34 -40.31
N ASP A 268 -8.59 -22.06 -40.80
CA ASP A 268 -8.38 -23.23 -41.64
C ASP A 268 -8.40 -22.82 -43.14
N SER A 269 -7.23 -22.77 -43.74
CA SER A 269 -7.07 -22.37 -45.15
C SER A 269 -7.73 -23.34 -46.14
N LYS A 270 -7.95 -24.62 -45.77
CA LYS A 270 -8.60 -25.63 -46.61
C LYS A 270 -10.12 -25.44 -46.66
N ARG A 271 -10.70 -25.16 -45.50
CA ARG A 271 -12.16 -24.92 -45.37
C ARG A 271 -12.53 -23.46 -45.57
N ASN A 272 -11.56 -22.56 -45.57
CA ASN A 272 -11.75 -21.09 -45.60
C ASN A 272 -12.66 -20.59 -44.47
N ILE A 273 -12.54 -21.15 -43.28
CA ILE A 273 -13.37 -20.86 -42.11
C ILE A 273 -12.49 -20.54 -40.91
N PHE A 274 -12.94 -19.59 -40.08
CA PHE A 274 -12.39 -19.34 -38.78
C PHE A 274 -13.02 -20.30 -37.77
N TYR A 275 -12.25 -20.72 -36.77
CA TYR A 275 -12.74 -21.54 -35.68
C TYR A 275 -12.04 -21.21 -34.37
N LYS A 276 -12.69 -21.49 -33.27
CA LYS A 276 -12.12 -21.36 -31.93
C LYS A 276 -12.28 -22.63 -31.12
N ASN A 277 -11.38 -22.83 -30.16
CA ASN A 277 -11.50 -23.91 -29.21
C ASN A 277 -12.59 -23.59 -28.17
N ILE A 278 -13.34 -24.61 -27.78
CA ILE A 278 -14.35 -24.48 -26.74
C ILE A 278 -13.68 -24.33 -25.39
N SER A 279 -13.91 -23.21 -24.72
CA SER A 279 -13.31 -22.85 -23.45
C SER A 279 -14.33 -22.40 -22.41
N GLU A 280 -13.90 -22.32 -21.14
CA GLU A 280 -14.76 -21.77 -20.09
C GLU A 280 -15.09 -20.29 -20.29
N LEU A 281 -14.33 -19.58 -21.09
CA LEU A 281 -14.58 -18.17 -21.43
C LEU A 281 -15.93 -17.97 -22.15
N MET A 282 -16.43 -18.99 -22.81
CA MET A 282 -17.73 -18.95 -23.50
C MET A 282 -18.93 -18.95 -22.53
N VAL A 283 -18.71 -19.35 -21.27
CA VAL A 283 -19.79 -19.43 -20.28
C VAL A 283 -20.35 -18.03 -20.00
N ASN A 284 -21.68 -17.90 -20.05
CA ASN A 284 -22.48 -16.66 -19.97
C ASN A 284 -22.47 -15.76 -21.21
N GLN A 285 -21.74 -16.12 -22.28
CA GLN A 285 -21.93 -15.45 -23.59
C GLN A 285 -23.29 -15.80 -24.18
N ARG A 286 -23.90 -14.88 -24.93
CA ARG A 286 -25.04 -15.18 -25.78
C ARG A 286 -24.54 -15.74 -27.09
N ILE A 287 -25.22 -16.74 -27.60
CA ILE A 287 -24.88 -17.39 -28.86
C ILE A 287 -25.86 -16.89 -29.91
N ASP A 288 -25.35 -16.53 -31.07
CA ASP A 288 -26.17 -16.00 -32.16
C ASP A 288 -26.77 -17.11 -33.04
N GLU A 289 -26.24 -18.34 -32.97
CA GLU A 289 -26.73 -19.50 -33.73
C GLU A 289 -26.94 -20.73 -32.84
N ASP A 290 -27.76 -21.67 -33.36
CA ASP A 290 -27.98 -22.95 -32.70
C ASP A 290 -26.73 -23.82 -32.73
N ILE A 291 -26.27 -24.29 -31.56
CA ILE A 291 -25.18 -25.24 -31.50
C ILE A 291 -25.76 -26.66 -31.59
N VAL A 292 -25.42 -27.34 -32.66
CA VAL A 292 -25.86 -28.70 -32.95
C VAL A 292 -24.69 -29.67 -32.86
N LEU A 293 -24.86 -30.79 -32.17
CA LEU A 293 -23.86 -31.84 -32.12
C LEU A 293 -23.67 -32.51 -33.46
N PRO A 294 -22.49 -32.55 -34.08
CA PRO A 294 -22.27 -33.06 -35.41
C PRO A 294 -22.53 -34.57 -35.54
N LYS A 295 -22.47 -35.35 -34.45
CA LYS A 295 -22.69 -36.81 -34.47
C LYS A 295 -24.16 -37.23 -34.25
N THR A 296 -24.91 -36.48 -33.45
CA THR A 296 -26.28 -36.85 -33.05
C THR A 296 -27.35 -35.96 -33.63
N GLY A 297 -26.99 -34.81 -34.20
CA GLY A 297 -27.97 -33.82 -34.66
C GLY A 297 -28.77 -33.15 -33.54
N GLU A 298 -28.41 -33.40 -32.26
CA GLU A 298 -29.12 -32.81 -31.15
C GLU A 298 -28.70 -31.34 -30.94
N VAL A 299 -29.69 -30.46 -30.80
CA VAL A 299 -29.46 -29.06 -30.48
C VAL A 299 -29.08 -28.94 -28.99
N VAL A 300 -27.82 -28.59 -28.68
CA VAL A 300 -27.35 -28.40 -27.31
C VAL A 300 -27.79 -27.05 -26.78
N LEU A 301 -27.74 -26.03 -27.60
CA LEU A 301 -28.13 -24.68 -27.24
C LEU A 301 -28.76 -23.97 -28.44
N THR A 302 -29.88 -23.27 -28.19
CA THR A 302 -30.58 -22.48 -29.22
C THR A 302 -30.07 -21.04 -29.25
N ALA A 303 -30.07 -20.42 -30.41
CA ALA A 303 -29.72 -19.02 -30.62
C ALA A 303 -30.40 -18.08 -29.61
N GLY A 304 -29.69 -17.04 -29.18
CA GLY A 304 -30.14 -16.07 -28.19
C GLY A 304 -30.05 -16.49 -26.73
N ARG A 305 -29.75 -17.77 -26.45
CA ARG A 305 -29.54 -18.26 -25.09
C ARG A 305 -28.09 -18.07 -24.64
N LYS A 306 -27.88 -17.97 -23.30
CA LYS A 306 -26.55 -17.91 -22.71
C LYS A 306 -25.91 -19.30 -22.71
N PHE A 307 -24.63 -19.36 -23.07
CA PHE A 307 -23.83 -20.58 -22.97
C PHE A 307 -23.65 -20.98 -21.51
N THR A 308 -24.08 -22.18 -21.18
CA THR A 308 -24.03 -22.68 -19.79
C THR A 308 -22.89 -23.65 -19.57
N ARG A 309 -22.43 -23.82 -18.32
CA ARG A 309 -21.46 -24.87 -17.96
C ARG A 309 -21.95 -26.27 -18.28
N ALA A 310 -23.28 -26.50 -18.24
CA ALA A 310 -23.89 -27.78 -18.63
C ALA A 310 -23.74 -28.02 -20.14
N ALA A 311 -23.95 -27.01 -20.97
CA ALA A 311 -23.72 -27.07 -22.42
C ALA A 311 -22.25 -27.37 -22.72
N LEU A 312 -21.31 -26.68 -22.03
CA LEU A 312 -19.88 -26.92 -22.17
C LEU A 312 -19.52 -28.40 -21.92
N ARG A 313 -19.97 -28.96 -20.79
CA ARG A 313 -19.74 -30.37 -20.45
C ARG A 313 -20.36 -31.34 -21.46
N LYS A 314 -21.55 -31.03 -21.98
CA LYS A 314 -22.25 -31.82 -22.99
C LYS A 314 -21.47 -31.87 -24.30
N MET A 315 -20.93 -30.72 -24.73
CA MET A 315 -20.10 -30.64 -25.94
C MET A 315 -18.77 -31.38 -25.76
N GLN A 316 -18.09 -31.20 -24.63
CA GLN A 316 -16.86 -31.92 -24.31
C GLN A 316 -17.07 -33.45 -24.26
N ALA A 317 -18.18 -33.91 -23.66
CA ALA A 317 -18.55 -35.32 -23.62
C ALA A 317 -18.89 -35.88 -25.01
N ALA A 318 -19.40 -35.06 -25.91
CA ALA A 318 -19.65 -35.43 -27.30
C ALA A 318 -18.42 -35.37 -28.21
N GLY A 319 -17.27 -34.93 -27.67
CA GLY A 319 -16.00 -34.82 -28.42
C GLY A 319 -15.98 -33.64 -29.40
N VAL A 320 -16.77 -32.60 -29.14
CA VAL A 320 -16.71 -31.35 -29.91
C VAL A 320 -15.68 -30.46 -29.20
N GLU A 321 -14.56 -30.17 -29.87
CA GLU A 321 -13.46 -29.38 -29.34
C GLU A 321 -13.41 -27.97 -29.92
N THR A 322 -14.00 -27.79 -31.09
CA THR A 322 -13.94 -26.53 -31.86
C THR A 322 -15.31 -26.04 -32.23
N LEU A 323 -15.44 -24.74 -32.38
CA LEU A 323 -16.63 -24.03 -32.86
C LEU A 323 -16.26 -23.20 -34.10
N ASP A 324 -16.96 -23.38 -35.21
CA ASP A 324 -16.79 -22.58 -36.42
C ASP A 324 -17.32 -21.17 -36.16
N LEU A 325 -16.63 -20.15 -36.67
CA LEU A 325 -16.95 -18.72 -36.51
C LEU A 325 -17.18 -18.08 -37.87
N ARG A 326 -18.12 -17.15 -37.92
CA ARG A 326 -18.33 -16.32 -39.10
C ARG A 326 -17.37 -15.14 -39.10
N ASP A 327 -17.14 -14.59 -40.30
CA ASP A 327 -16.29 -13.40 -40.45
C ASP A 327 -16.75 -12.23 -39.57
N GLU A 328 -18.09 -12.05 -39.49
CA GLU A 328 -18.71 -11.00 -38.69
C GLU A 328 -18.43 -11.10 -37.20
N GLU A 329 -18.13 -12.31 -36.67
CA GLU A 329 -17.78 -12.55 -35.27
C GLU A 329 -16.31 -12.29 -35.01
N VAL A 330 -15.47 -12.30 -36.05
CA VAL A 330 -14.03 -12.00 -35.96
C VAL A 330 -13.77 -10.51 -36.18
N VAL A 331 -14.58 -9.85 -37.04
CA VAL A 331 -14.53 -8.40 -37.26
C VAL A 331 -14.85 -7.66 -35.97
N GLY A 332 -14.04 -6.66 -35.60
CA GLY A 332 -14.17 -5.92 -34.35
C GLY A 332 -13.48 -6.61 -33.15
N GLY A 333 -12.89 -7.79 -33.37
CA GLY A 333 -12.01 -8.41 -32.41
C GLY A 333 -10.73 -7.57 -32.17
N ILE A 334 -10.20 -7.59 -30.97
CA ILE A 334 -9.03 -6.79 -30.58
C ILE A 334 -7.83 -7.72 -30.48
N ILE A 335 -6.75 -7.39 -31.17
CA ILE A 335 -5.52 -8.20 -31.17
C ILE A 335 -4.84 -8.15 -29.80
N ALA A 336 -4.60 -9.32 -29.22
CA ALA A 336 -3.98 -9.48 -27.89
C ALA A 336 -2.45 -9.41 -27.95
N GLN A 337 -1.85 -9.91 -29.03
CA GLN A 337 -0.40 -9.95 -29.25
C GLN A 337 -0.10 -9.65 -30.70
N PRO A 338 1.09 -9.08 -31.01
CA PRO A 338 1.42 -8.75 -32.39
C PRO A 338 1.34 -9.98 -33.28
N VAL A 339 0.72 -9.85 -34.44
CA VAL A 339 0.62 -10.91 -35.45
C VAL A 339 1.54 -10.59 -36.60
N ALA A 340 2.54 -11.43 -36.79
CA ALA A 340 3.52 -11.29 -37.86
C ALA A 340 3.21 -12.21 -39.06
N ASP A 341 3.65 -11.80 -40.24
CA ASP A 341 3.62 -12.62 -41.44
C ASP A 341 4.59 -13.83 -41.25
N PRO A 342 4.11 -15.06 -41.39
CA PRO A 342 4.94 -16.26 -41.22
C PRO A 342 6.08 -16.37 -42.21
N GLU A 343 6.01 -15.69 -43.38
CA GLU A 343 7.05 -15.74 -44.43
C GLU A 343 8.08 -14.61 -44.29
N THR A 344 7.66 -13.39 -43.97
CA THR A 344 8.52 -12.21 -43.92
C THR A 344 8.94 -11.79 -42.53
N GLY A 345 8.19 -12.20 -41.49
CA GLY A 345 8.39 -11.76 -40.12
C GLY A 345 7.93 -10.31 -39.83
N GLU A 346 7.33 -9.65 -40.84
CA GLU A 346 6.79 -8.29 -40.68
C GLU A 346 5.51 -8.32 -39.85
N VAL A 347 5.39 -7.39 -38.90
CA VAL A 347 4.18 -7.26 -38.06
C VAL A 347 3.04 -6.70 -38.90
N LEU A 348 2.01 -7.52 -39.12
CA LEU A 348 0.82 -7.15 -39.87
C LEU A 348 -0.25 -6.50 -38.99
N PHE A 349 -0.36 -6.94 -37.76
CA PHE A 349 -1.30 -6.39 -36.79
C PHE A 349 -0.58 -6.11 -35.48
N ASP A 350 -0.65 -4.88 -35.03
CA ASP A 350 -0.09 -4.48 -33.73
C ASP A 350 -1.06 -4.86 -32.60
N THR A 351 -0.50 -5.01 -31.40
CA THR A 351 -1.27 -5.19 -30.17
C THR A 351 -2.26 -4.05 -29.98
N ASN A 352 -3.47 -4.38 -29.50
CA ASN A 352 -4.59 -3.46 -29.30
C ASN A 352 -5.20 -2.89 -30.58
N SER A 353 -4.82 -3.36 -31.77
CA SER A 353 -5.48 -3.03 -33.02
C SER A 353 -6.79 -3.81 -33.18
N GLU A 354 -7.75 -3.25 -33.90
CA GLU A 354 -9.02 -3.86 -34.15
C GLU A 354 -9.01 -4.59 -35.53
N VAL A 355 -9.48 -5.81 -35.54
CA VAL A 355 -9.60 -6.60 -36.81
C VAL A 355 -10.67 -5.97 -37.66
N THR A 356 -10.26 -5.42 -38.80
CA THR A 356 -11.18 -4.86 -39.80
C THR A 356 -11.56 -5.90 -40.86
N ALA A 357 -12.55 -5.62 -41.69
CA ALA A 357 -12.91 -6.47 -42.83
C ALA A 357 -11.73 -6.62 -43.83
N GLU A 358 -10.93 -5.56 -44.02
CA GLU A 358 -9.67 -5.60 -44.79
C GLU A 358 -8.64 -6.49 -44.14
N GLY A 359 -8.56 -6.45 -42.79
CA GLY A 359 -7.69 -7.31 -42.00
C GLY A 359 -7.99 -8.80 -42.18
N ILE A 360 -9.26 -9.18 -42.29
CA ILE A 360 -9.64 -10.57 -42.61
C ILE A 360 -9.13 -10.99 -44.02
N ALA A 361 -9.20 -10.09 -44.99
CA ALA A 361 -8.65 -10.39 -46.32
C ALA A 361 -7.14 -10.64 -46.27
N ILE A 362 -6.39 -9.85 -45.49
CA ILE A 362 -4.96 -10.03 -45.29
C ILE A 362 -4.67 -11.36 -44.59
N ILE A 363 -5.43 -11.72 -43.55
CA ILE A 363 -5.28 -12.99 -42.78
C ILE A 363 -5.46 -14.19 -43.75
N ARG A 364 -6.43 -14.12 -44.66
CA ARG A 364 -6.70 -15.14 -45.68
C ARG A 364 -5.60 -15.23 -46.74
N GLU A 365 -5.15 -14.09 -47.25
CA GLU A 365 -4.09 -13.99 -48.24
C GLU A 365 -2.78 -14.57 -47.73
N LYS A 366 -2.39 -14.15 -46.50
CA LYS A 366 -1.16 -14.58 -45.82
C LYS A 366 -1.27 -15.91 -45.09
N LYS A 367 -2.47 -16.54 -45.12
CA LYS A 367 -2.77 -17.82 -44.44
C LYS A 367 -2.30 -17.86 -42.98
N ILE A 368 -2.60 -16.81 -42.23
CA ILE A 368 -2.23 -16.71 -40.82
C ILE A 368 -3.03 -17.74 -40.04
N ALA A 369 -2.35 -18.74 -39.49
CA ALA A 369 -3.00 -19.89 -38.86
C ALA A 369 -3.64 -19.57 -37.50
N LYS A 370 -3.11 -18.56 -36.77
CA LYS A 370 -3.52 -18.25 -35.41
C LYS A 370 -3.57 -16.74 -35.19
N ILE A 371 -4.65 -16.27 -34.55
CA ILE A 371 -4.89 -14.88 -34.21
C ILE A 371 -5.27 -14.84 -32.74
N PRO A 372 -4.44 -14.31 -31.85
CA PRO A 372 -4.82 -14.10 -30.45
C PRO A 372 -5.70 -12.87 -30.33
N LEU A 373 -6.94 -13.03 -29.91
CA LEU A 373 -7.85 -11.92 -29.64
C LEU A 373 -8.08 -11.74 -28.14
N LEU A 374 -8.27 -10.50 -27.71
CA LEU A 374 -8.69 -10.19 -26.35
C LEU A 374 -10.14 -10.60 -26.14
N TYR A 375 -10.39 -11.31 -25.07
CA TYR A 375 -11.74 -11.62 -24.64
C TYR A 375 -12.34 -10.39 -23.95
N VAL A 376 -13.19 -9.68 -24.69
CA VAL A 376 -13.95 -8.53 -24.20
C VAL A 376 -15.43 -8.91 -24.22
N SER A 377 -15.96 -9.31 -23.07
CA SER A 377 -17.41 -9.59 -22.97
C SER A 377 -18.08 -8.46 -22.21
N GLY A 378 -19.25 -8.02 -22.69
CA GLY A 378 -20.04 -6.98 -22.01
C GLY A 378 -20.53 -7.34 -20.59
N VAL A 379 -20.10 -8.48 -20.03
CA VAL A 379 -20.45 -8.96 -18.69
C VAL A 379 -19.16 -9.29 -17.95
N GLY A 380 -18.52 -8.26 -17.37
CA GLY A 380 -17.36 -8.44 -16.48
C GLY A 380 -16.02 -7.93 -17.01
N THR A 381 -15.82 -7.87 -18.30
CA THR A 381 -14.66 -7.27 -18.96
C THR A 381 -15.13 -6.30 -20.03
N ASP A 382 -15.04 -5.01 -19.74
CA ASP A 382 -15.39 -3.96 -20.69
C ASP A 382 -14.17 -3.44 -21.47
N ARG A 383 -14.38 -2.55 -22.41
CA ARG A 383 -13.32 -1.98 -23.26
C ARG A 383 -12.51 -0.88 -22.59
N THR A 384 -12.76 -0.57 -21.33
CA THR A 384 -12.23 0.63 -20.64
C THR A 384 -10.71 0.76 -20.70
N ILE A 385 -9.99 -0.29 -20.34
CA ILE A 385 -8.50 -0.25 -20.32
C ILE A 385 -7.95 -0.16 -21.75
N ARG A 386 -8.54 -0.90 -22.69
CA ARG A 386 -8.20 -0.84 -24.11
C ARG A 386 -8.39 0.58 -24.67
N ASP A 387 -9.54 1.19 -24.43
CA ASP A 387 -9.85 2.54 -24.91
C ASP A 387 -9.01 3.60 -24.20
N THR A 388 -8.64 3.36 -22.96
CA THR A 388 -7.68 4.20 -22.21
C THR A 388 -6.29 4.15 -22.85
N LEU A 389 -5.80 2.96 -23.23
CA LEU A 389 -4.53 2.79 -23.95
C LEU A 389 -4.55 3.47 -25.34
N THR A 390 -5.67 3.47 -26.02
CA THR A 390 -5.81 4.17 -27.31
C THR A 390 -5.80 5.70 -27.17
N THR A 391 -6.26 6.22 -26.02
CA THR A 391 -6.23 7.66 -25.71
C THR A 391 -4.84 8.12 -25.26
N ASP A 392 -4.00 7.21 -24.80
CA ASP A 392 -2.64 7.48 -24.37
C ASP A 392 -1.73 7.79 -25.56
N LYS A 393 -0.93 8.84 -25.42
CA LYS A 393 0.04 9.27 -26.43
C LYS A 393 1.47 8.81 -26.12
N CYS A 394 1.67 8.21 -24.95
CA CYS A 394 2.98 7.73 -24.52
C CYS A 394 3.22 6.33 -25.09
N GLU A 395 4.35 6.12 -25.73
CA GLU A 395 4.73 4.82 -26.26
C GLU A 395 5.74 4.11 -25.36
N SER A 396 6.54 4.88 -24.64
CA SER A 396 7.60 4.37 -23.76
C SER A 396 7.38 4.72 -22.29
N SER A 397 8.07 3.96 -21.41
CA SER A 397 8.11 4.28 -19.96
C SER A 397 8.75 5.65 -19.71
N GLU A 398 9.74 6.04 -20.50
CA GLU A 398 10.40 7.34 -20.35
C GLU A 398 9.48 8.51 -20.69
N ASP A 399 8.67 8.37 -21.76
CA ASP A 399 7.67 9.38 -22.12
C ASP A 399 6.60 9.53 -21.04
N ALA A 400 6.19 8.41 -20.47
CA ALA A 400 5.24 8.38 -19.36
C ALA A 400 5.77 9.10 -18.12
N LEU A 401 7.03 8.88 -17.75
CA LEU A 401 7.69 9.59 -16.64
C LEU A 401 7.74 11.11 -16.88
N VAL A 402 8.09 11.51 -18.09
CA VAL A 402 8.13 12.94 -18.49
C VAL A 402 6.74 13.57 -18.43
N GLU A 403 5.69 12.86 -18.88
CA GLU A 403 4.31 13.35 -18.83
C GLU A 403 3.82 13.50 -17.39
N ILE A 404 4.12 12.54 -16.49
CA ILE A 404 3.83 12.64 -15.06
C ILE A 404 4.56 13.86 -14.45
N TYR A 405 5.84 14.04 -14.77
CA TYR A 405 6.61 15.18 -14.29
C TYR A 405 5.98 16.51 -14.66
N LYS A 406 5.60 16.69 -15.94
CA LYS A 406 4.92 17.89 -16.42
C LYS A 406 3.61 18.18 -15.66
N ARG A 407 2.88 17.13 -15.25
CA ARG A 407 1.63 17.30 -14.49
C ARG A 407 1.88 17.68 -13.05
N LEU A 408 2.91 17.12 -12.43
CA LEU A 408 3.25 17.41 -11.04
C LEU A 408 3.95 18.76 -10.88
N ARG A 409 4.81 19.13 -11.83
CA ARG A 409 5.58 20.38 -11.84
C ARG A 409 5.36 21.16 -13.14
N PRO A 410 4.22 21.84 -13.29
CA PRO A 410 3.97 22.66 -14.45
C PRO A 410 4.92 23.85 -14.47
N GLY A 411 5.61 24.06 -15.60
CA GLY A 411 6.54 25.17 -15.79
C GLY A 411 8.03 24.78 -15.71
N ASP A 412 8.37 23.65 -15.10
CA ASP A 412 9.76 23.19 -15.10
C ASP A 412 10.04 22.34 -16.37
N PRO A 413 11.16 22.57 -17.07
CA PRO A 413 11.53 21.75 -18.20
C PRO A 413 11.92 20.34 -17.73
N PRO A 414 11.23 19.28 -18.20
CA PRO A 414 11.53 17.92 -17.80
C PRO A 414 12.80 17.41 -18.48
N THR A 415 13.75 16.89 -17.69
CA THR A 415 14.79 15.98 -18.20
C THR A 415 14.41 14.55 -17.80
N LYS A 416 14.91 13.55 -18.56
CA LYS A 416 14.62 12.14 -18.27
C LYS A 416 15.02 11.75 -16.83
N ASP A 417 16.20 12.20 -16.41
CA ASP A 417 16.75 11.88 -15.09
C ASP A 417 15.96 12.56 -13.96
N THR A 418 15.58 13.83 -14.13
CA THR A 418 14.77 14.52 -13.10
C THR A 418 13.37 13.93 -12.99
N ALA A 419 12.78 13.51 -14.11
CA ALA A 419 11.48 12.84 -14.11
C ALA A 419 11.55 11.48 -13.40
N ARG A 420 12.57 10.67 -13.71
CA ARG A 420 12.80 9.37 -13.04
C ARG A 420 13.03 9.54 -11.55
N ASN A 421 13.93 10.43 -11.14
CA ASN A 421 14.20 10.69 -9.73
C ASN A 421 12.98 11.19 -8.96
N LEU A 422 12.14 12.04 -9.57
CA LEU A 422 10.89 12.46 -8.94
C LEU A 422 9.96 11.29 -8.72
N PHE A 423 9.79 10.44 -9.73
CA PHE A 423 8.89 9.27 -9.68
C PHE A 423 9.37 8.23 -8.67
N GLU A 424 10.67 7.90 -8.68
CA GLU A 424 11.28 7.00 -7.71
C GLU A 424 11.14 7.52 -6.26
N ASN A 425 11.38 8.82 -6.06
CA ASN A 425 11.19 9.43 -4.75
C ASN A 425 9.72 9.45 -4.32
N LEU A 426 8.77 9.48 -5.25
CA LEU A 426 7.34 9.55 -4.95
C LEU A 426 6.76 8.18 -4.59
N PHE A 427 7.22 7.11 -5.26
CA PHE A 427 6.61 5.77 -5.15
C PHE A 427 7.50 4.72 -4.51
N PHE A 428 8.82 4.85 -4.60
CA PHE A 428 9.76 3.79 -4.20
C PHE A 428 10.74 4.17 -3.10
N ASN A 429 10.68 5.40 -2.59
CA ASN A 429 11.57 5.82 -1.51
C ASN A 429 10.93 5.63 -0.13
N PRO A 430 11.23 4.52 0.60
CA PRO A 430 10.58 4.21 1.89
C PRO A 430 10.92 5.21 2.99
N LYS A 431 11.99 6.02 2.83
CA LYS A 431 12.33 7.08 3.79
C LYS A 431 11.36 8.28 3.71
N ARG A 432 10.67 8.44 2.59
CA ARG A 432 9.77 9.57 2.35
C ARG A 432 8.32 9.16 2.28
N TYR A 433 8.02 8.07 1.61
CA TYR A 433 6.67 7.66 1.26
C TYR A 433 6.51 6.14 1.39
N ASP A 434 5.30 5.70 1.70
CA ASP A 434 4.91 4.30 1.84
C ASP A 434 3.63 4.03 1.03
N LEU A 435 3.78 4.03 -0.28
CA LEU A 435 2.72 3.66 -1.21
C LEU A 435 2.68 2.17 -1.45
#